data_d759fea0d71dbb1a8becd853f5033c12
#
_entry.id   d759fea0d71dbb1a8becd853f5033c12
#
_cell.length_a   1.000
_cell.length_b   1.000
_cell.length_c   1.000
_cell.angle_alpha   90.00
_cell.angle_beta   90.00
_cell.angle_gamma   90.00
#
_symmetry.space_group_name_H-M   'P 1'
#
loop_
_entity.id
_entity.type
_entity.pdbx_description
1 polymer ?
#
loop_
_entity_poly.entity_id
_entity_poly.type
_entity_poly.pdbx_seq_one_letter_code
_entity_poly.pdbx_strand_id
1 'polypeptide(L)'
;MSEHINGKTVLITGANRGIGKSLVETFVAHAAGKVYAAVRSLDSAAPLVAEHGEVVVPVAIDLGDPASISAAAAAAPDVDIVINNAGVLETSAPLDDNAVASLEYELKINLYGLCHMARAFAPVLAGNGGGAFVQLNSVVSMKAFAAFSTYCASKAAAYSMTQSLRDVLREQGTHVVSVHPGPIATDMGDSAGLTDIAEPASLVGDAIIAGLASGAFHVWPDSMARQLGGAYQSFAENVVEADMSEA
;
A
#
# COMPACT_ATOMS: atom_id res chain seq x y z
N MET A 1 14.04 -14.52 7.70
CA MET A 1 13.07 -13.58 7.13
C MET A 1 12.04 -13.06 8.15
N SER A 2 11.68 -13.81 9.19
CA SER A 2 10.75 -13.37 10.24
C SER A 2 11.33 -12.38 11.26
N GLU A 3 12.63 -12.28 11.39
CA GLU A 3 13.28 -11.44 12.42
C GLU A 3 12.97 -9.94 12.27
N HIS A 4 12.76 -9.45 11.04
CA HIS A 4 12.45 -8.04 10.78
C HIS A 4 11.01 -7.65 11.17
N ILE A 5 10.09 -8.61 11.31
CA ILE A 5 8.68 -8.39 11.63
C ILE A 5 8.35 -8.80 13.07
N ASN A 6 9.12 -9.73 13.62
CA ASN A 6 8.88 -10.26 14.96
C ASN A 6 8.79 -9.14 16.01
N GLY A 7 7.67 -9.08 16.70
CA GLY A 7 7.38 -8.09 17.75
C GLY A 7 7.04 -6.68 17.23
N LYS A 8 7.06 -6.42 15.90
CA LYS A 8 6.74 -5.12 15.33
C LYS A 8 5.26 -4.78 15.40
N THR A 9 4.96 -3.50 15.53
CA THR A 9 3.61 -2.95 15.42
C THR A 9 3.38 -2.47 13.97
N VAL A 10 2.36 -3.04 13.31
CA VAL A 10 2.05 -2.79 11.90
C VAL A 10 0.67 -2.16 11.76
N LEU A 11 0.52 -1.12 10.96
CA LEU A 11 -0.78 -0.55 10.60
C LEU A 11 -1.08 -0.84 9.14
N ILE A 12 -2.26 -1.42 8.84
CA ILE A 12 -2.68 -1.82 7.49
C ILE A 12 -4.00 -1.16 7.16
N THR A 13 -4.03 -0.28 6.14
CA THR A 13 -5.28 0.33 5.68
C THR A 13 -6.08 -0.61 4.76
N GLY A 14 -7.43 -0.57 4.87
CA GLY A 14 -8.30 -1.47 4.12
C GLY A 14 -8.17 -2.94 4.55
N ALA A 15 -7.92 -3.16 5.83
CA ALA A 15 -7.55 -4.45 6.40
C ALA A 15 -8.65 -5.53 6.37
N ASN A 16 -9.92 -5.16 6.16
CA ASN A 16 -11.08 -6.04 6.35
C ASN A 16 -11.38 -6.98 5.18
N ARG A 17 -10.72 -6.83 4.02
CA ARG A 17 -10.94 -7.67 2.82
C ARG A 17 -9.75 -7.68 1.87
N GLY A 18 -9.82 -8.56 0.87
CA GLY A 18 -8.87 -8.64 -0.25
C GLY A 18 -7.40 -8.70 0.20
N ILE A 19 -6.55 -7.93 -0.44
CA ILE A 19 -5.13 -7.84 -0.11
C ILE A 19 -4.94 -7.43 1.35
N GLY A 20 -5.69 -6.44 1.85
CA GLY A 20 -5.55 -5.96 3.22
C GLY A 20 -5.79 -7.03 4.28
N LYS A 21 -6.82 -7.88 4.11
CA LYS A 21 -7.07 -9.02 4.99
C LYS A 21 -5.91 -10.02 4.94
N SER A 22 -5.47 -10.37 3.73
CA SER A 22 -4.34 -11.29 3.55
C SER A 22 -3.04 -10.74 4.16
N LEU A 23 -2.83 -9.43 4.13
CA LEU A 23 -1.70 -8.78 4.81
C LEU A 23 -1.79 -8.95 6.32
N VAL A 24 -2.97 -8.75 6.94
CA VAL A 24 -3.14 -9.00 8.39
C VAL A 24 -2.74 -10.42 8.73
N GLU A 25 -3.27 -11.41 7.99
CA GLU A 25 -2.95 -12.83 8.18
C GLU A 25 -1.45 -13.11 8.03
N THR A 26 -0.81 -12.54 7.00
CA THR A 26 0.63 -12.69 6.77
C THR A 26 1.46 -12.11 7.91
N PHE A 27 1.17 -10.88 8.35
CA PHE A 27 1.96 -10.25 9.41
C PHE A 27 1.77 -10.91 10.77
N VAL A 28 0.57 -11.40 11.08
CA VAL A 28 0.31 -12.22 12.27
C VAL A 28 1.11 -13.54 12.20
N ALA A 29 1.10 -14.23 11.06
CA ALA A 29 1.87 -15.46 10.85
C ALA A 29 3.40 -15.25 10.98
N HIS A 30 3.89 -14.02 10.71
CA HIS A 30 5.29 -13.63 10.90
C HIS A 30 5.58 -13.04 12.29
N ALA A 31 4.70 -13.29 13.26
CA ALA A 31 4.83 -12.90 14.65
C ALA A 31 4.93 -11.38 14.88
N ALA A 32 4.19 -10.57 14.09
CA ALA A 32 3.97 -9.18 14.45
C ALA A 32 3.41 -9.08 15.88
N GLY A 33 3.94 -8.17 16.68
CA GLY A 33 3.50 -7.98 18.05
C GLY A 33 2.11 -7.35 18.15
N LYS A 34 1.77 -6.51 17.16
CA LYS A 34 0.45 -5.88 17.03
C LYS A 34 0.17 -5.52 15.56
N VAL A 35 -1.09 -5.69 15.16
CA VAL A 35 -1.57 -5.26 13.84
C VAL A 35 -2.76 -4.33 14.02
N TYR A 36 -2.59 -3.05 13.74
CA TYR A 36 -3.70 -2.12 13.63
C TYR A 36 -4.45 -2.38 12.32
N ALA A 37 -5.63 -2.99 12.41
CA ALA A 37 -6.52 -3.20 11.27
C ALA A 37 -7.29 -1.91 10.98
N ALA A 38 -6.76 -1.08 10.09
CA ALA A 38 -7.35 0.21 9.77
C ALA A 38 -8.47 0.06 8.74
N VAL A 39 -9.69 0.42 9.15
CA VAL A 39 -10.93 0.23 8.41
C VAL A 39 -11.84 1.47 8.56
N ARG A 40 -12.78 1.69 7.61
CA ARG A 40 -13.74 2.80 7.70
C ARG A 40 -14.80 2.59 8.77
N SER A 41 -15.22 1.33 8.97
CA SER A 41 -16.17 0.94 10.04
C SER A 41 -15.48 -0.10 10.92
N LEU A 42 -15.36 0.16 12.21
CA LEU A 42 -14.69 -0.73 13.16
C LEU A 42 -15.33 -2.13 13.19
N ASP A 43 -16.66 -2.21 13.04
CA ASP A 43 -17.39 -3.49 13.00
C ASP A 43 -16.93 -4.41 11.86
N SER A 44 -16.43 -3.83 10.77
CA SER A 44 -15.93 -4.62 9.63
C SER A 44 -14.62 -5.38 9.92
N ALA A 45 -13.92 -5.04 10.99
CA ALA A 45 -12.74 -5.76 11.47
C ALA A 45 -13.07 -6.86 12.50
N ALA A 46 -14.31 -6.95 12.96
CA ALA A 46 -14.70 -7.93 13.98
C ALA A 46 -14.34 -9.40 13.63
N PRO A 47 -14.46 -9.87 12.38
CA PRO A 47 -14.00 -11.22 12.02
C PRO A 47 -12.51 -11.43 12.23
N LEU A 48 -11.66 -10.42 11.93
CA LEU A 48 -10.21 -10.48 12.13
C LEU A 48 -9.86 -10.55 13.61
N VAL A 49 -10.54 -9.75 14.45
CA VAL A 49 -10.36 -9.78 15.89
C VAL A 49 -10.80 -11.14 16.48
N ALA A 50 -11.90 -11.69 16.00
CA ALA A 50 -12.37 -13.01 16.42
C ALA A 50 -11.39 -14.14 16.06
N GLU A 51 -10.70 -14.03 14.91
CA GLU A 51 -9.78 -15.03 14.41
C GLU A 51 -8.39 -14.93 15.07
N HIS A 52 -7.88 -13.70 15.27
CA HIS A 52 -6.49 -13.46 15.68
C HIS A 52 -6.36 -12.90 17.13
N GLY A 53 -7.46 -12.62 17.81
CA GLY A 53 -7.46 -12.13 19.19
C GLY A 53 -6.84 -10.73 19.35
N GLU A 54 -6.20 -10.53 20.49
CA GLU A 54 -5.69 -9.22 20.94
C GLU A 54 -4.54 -8.65 20.09
N VAL A 55 -3.91 -9.48 19.25
CA VAL A 55 -2.85 -9.01 18.35
C VAL A 55 -3.40 -8.09 17.26
N VAL A 56 -4.70 -8.22 16.92
CA VAL A 56 -5.37 -7.36 15.94
C VAL A 56 -6.21 -6.31 16.64
N VAL A 57 -5.87 -5.05 16.44
CA VAL A 57 -6.54 -3.89 17.04
C VAL A 57 -7.20 -3.06 15.95
N PRO A 58 -8.54 -2.95 15.90
CA PRO A 58 -9.22 -2.11 14.94
C PRO A 58 -8.95 -0.62 15.18
N VAL A 59 -8.74 0.13 14.09
CA VAL A 59 -8.64 1.60 14.12
C VAL A 59 -9.42 2.19 12.95
N ALA A 60 -10.11 3.33 13.20
CA ALA A 60 -10.91 3.97 12.15
C ALA A 60 -10.01 4.85 11.26
N ILE A 61 -9.98 4.55 9.96
CA ILE A 61 -9.35 5.38 8.92
C ILE A 61 -10.24 5.42 7.68
N ASP A 62 -10.61 6.63 7.27
CA ASP A 62 -11.13 6.93 5.94
C ASP A 62 -10.10 7.78 5.18
N LEU A 63 -9.55 7.27 4.08
CA LEU A 63 -8.56 8.00 3.27
C LEU A 63 -9.13 9.29 2.65
N GLY A 64 -10.45 9.40 2.56
CA GLY A 64 -11.15 10.61 2.12
C GLY A 64 -11.38 11.64 3.22
N ASP A 65 -11.06 11.33 4.48
CA ASP A 65 -11.19 12.20 5.66
C ASP A 65 -9.84 12.35 6.39
N PRO A 66 -9.10 13.44 6.16
CA PRO A 66 -7.83 13.71 6.82
C PRO A 66 -7.89 13.76 8.36
N ALA A 67 -9.06 14.11 8.92
CA ALA A 67 -9.22 14.17 10.37
C ALA A 67 -9.20 12.77 10.99
N SER A 68 -9.83 11.77 10.33
CA SER A 68 -9.78 10.38 10.76
C SER A 68 -8.35 9.82 10.75
N ILE A 69 -7.56 10.18 9.74
CA ILE A 69 -6.15 9.75 9.62
C ILE A 69 -5.31 10.34 10.76
N SER A 70 -5.50 11.64 11.06
CA SER A 70 -4.78 12.31 12.15
C SER A 70 -5.15 11.74 13.52
N ALA A 71 -6.43 11.42 13.74
CA ALA A 71 -6.90 10.78 14.96
C ALA A 71 -6.32 9.36 15.11
N ALA A 72 -6.24 8.59 14.02
CA ALA A 72 -5.64 7.27 14.01
C ALA A 72 -4.14 7.31 14.34
N ALA A 73 -3.38 8.27 13.78
CA ALA A 73 -1.97 8.44 14.11
C ALA A 73 -1.74 8.77 15.59
N ALA A 74 -2.61 9.58 16.18
CA ALA A 74 -2.57 9.85 17.62
C ALA A 74 -2.94 8.63 18.49
N ALA A 75 -3.84 7.75 17.99
CA ALA A 75 -4.27 6.54 18.69
C ALA A 75 -3.29 5.36 18.53
N ALA A 76 -2.40 5.42 17.54
CA ALA A 76 -1.43 4.36 17.21
C ALA A 76 0.02 4.91 17.22
N PRO A 77 0.51 5.44 18.35
CA PRO A 77 1.83 6.09 18.44
C PRO A 77 3.01 5.11 18.40
N ASP A 78 2.75 3.82 18.52
CA ASP A 78 3.72 2.73 18.57
C ASP A 78 3.91 2.00 17.22
N VAL A 79 3.43 2.56 16.12
CA VAL A 79 3.54 1.95 14.79
C VAL A 79 4.99 1.99 14.28
N ASP A 80 5.53 0.82 13.95
CA ASP A 80 6.82 0.62 13.30
C ASP A 80 6.71 0.55 11.77
N ILE A 81 5.58 0.02 11.26
CA ILE A 81 5.37 -0.22 9.83
C ILE A 81 3.97 0.24 9.43
N VAL A 82 3.90 1.12 8.46
CA VAL A 82 2.64 1.53 7.83
C VAL A 82 2.50 0.84 6.48
N ILE A 83 1.38 0.15 6.25
CA ILE A 83 1.01 -0.40 4.95
C ILE A 83 -0.21 0.34 4.44
N ASN A 84 0.02 1.31 3.56
CA ASN A 84 -1.03 2.07 2.89
C ASN A 84 -1.55 1.27 1.69
N ASN A 85 -2.48 0.34 1.99
CA ASN A 85 -3.05 -0.61 1.04
C ASN A 85 -4.39 -0.15 0.47
N ALA A 86 -5.24 0.51 1.26
CA ALA A 86 -6.57 0.91 0.81
C ALA A 86 -6.52 1.76 -0.47
N GLY A 87 -7.45 1.49 -1.37
CA GLY A 87 -7.59 2.21 -2.63
C GLY A 87 -8.93 1.91 -3.27
N VAL A 88 -9.24 2.65 -4.34
CA VAL A 88 -10.45 2.49 -5.14
C VAL A 88 -10.08 2.38 -6.62
N LEU A 89 -10.94 1.71 -7.37
CA LEU A 89 -10.85 1.54 -8.82
C LEU A 89 -12.23 1.76 -9.43
N GLU A 90 -12.28 2.65 -10.41
CA GLU A 90 -13.43 2.86 -11.29
C GLU A 90 -13.10 2.32 -12.69
N THR A 91 -14.08 1.65 -13.32
CA THR A 91 -13.95 1.23 -14.71
C THR A 91 -14.35 2.40 -15.60
N SER A 92 -13.37 3.13 -16.10
CA SER A 92 -13.58 4.33 -16.93
C SER A 92 -12.50 4.48 -17.99
N ALA A 93 -12.92 4.59 -19.25
CA ALA A 93 -12.07 4.91 -20.38
C ALA A 93 -11.89 6.44 -20.50
N PRO A 94 -10.84 6.92 -21.25
CA PRO A 94 -10.49 8.34 -21.22
C PRO A 94 -11.55 9.28 -21.81
N LEU A 95 -12.45 8.75 -22.63
CA LEU A 95 -13.51 9.51 -23.32
C LEU A 95 -14.91 9.23 -22.77
N ASP A 96 -15.03 8.48 -21.68
CA ASP A 96 -16.31 8.21 -21.04
C ASP A 96 -16.83 9.47 -20.33
N ASP A 97 -18.14 9.65 -20.30
CA ASP A 97 -18.78 10.81 -19.68
C ASP A 97 -18.43 10.97 -18.20
N ASN A 98 -18.16 9.87 -17.50
CA ASN A 98 -17.78 9.85 -16.08
C ASN A 98 -16.26 9.97 -15.83
N ALA A 99 -15.41 10.02 -16.87
CA ALA A 99 -13.95 9.93 -16.72
C ALA A 99 -13.38 10.97 -15.75
N VAL A 100 -13.83 12.23 -15.82
CA VAL A 100 -13.34 13.29 -14.92
C VAL A 100 -13.78 13.02 -13.48
N ALA A 101 -15.04 12.67 -13.25
CA ALA A 101 -15.56 12.38 -11.91
C ALA A 101 -14.89 11.15 -11.26
N SER A 102 -14.67 10.09 -12.07
CA SER A 102 -13.93 8.90 -11.62
C SER A 102 -12.49 9.25 -11.25
N LEU A 103 -11.80 10.05 -12.07
CA LEU A 103 -10.44 10.49 -11.80
C LEU A 103 -10.35 11.34 -10.51
N GLU A 104 -11.27 12.28 -10.30
CA GLU A 104 -11.32 13.10 -9.09
C GLU A 104 -11.52 12.23 -7.83
N TYR A 105 -12.42 11.25 -7.90
CA TYR A 105 -12.65 10.32 -6.80
C TYR A 105 -11.44 9.45 -6.50
N GLU A 106 -10.82 8.88 -7.55
CA GLU A 106 -9.63 8.03 -7.41
C GLU A 106 -8.42 8.83 -6.93
N LEU A 107 -8.19 10.04 -7.41
CA LEU A 107 -7.13 10.93 -6.91
C LEU A 107 -7.36 11.28 -5.43
N LYS A 108 -8.61 11.54 -5.04
CA LYS A 108 -8.93 11.83 -3.64
C LYS A 108 -8.50 10.70 -2.70
N ILE A 109 -8.75 9.45 -3.07
CA ILE A 109 -8.46 8.29 -2.23
C ILE A 109 -7.04 7.79 -2.42
N ASN A 110 -6.64 7.52 -3.68
CA ASN A 110 -5.39 6.82 -3.99
C ASN A 110 -4.15 7.74 -3.86
N LEU A 111 -4.30 9.06 -4.11
CA LEU A 111 -3.20 10.02 -4.06
C LEU A 111 -3.26 10.94 -2.83
N TYR A 112 -4.38 11.67 -2.64
CA TYR A 112 -4.45 12.59 -1.49
C TYR A 112 -4.48 11.82 -0.17
N GLY A 113 -5.17 10.65 -0.15
CA GLY A 113 -5.11 9.73 0.98
C GLY A 113 -3.68 9.29 1.31
N LEU A 114 -2.86 8.94 0.31
CA LEU A 114 -1.43 8.64 0.49
C LEU A 114 -0.68 9.83 1.13
N CYS A 115 -0.89 11.05 0.61
CA CYS A 115 -0.23 12.25 1.14
C CYS A 115 -0.61 12.50 2.62
N HIS A 116 -1.89 12.33 2.95
CA HIS A 116 -2.37 12.49 4.32
C HIS A 116 -1.82 11.40 5.26
N MET A 117 -1.79 10.14 4.81
CA MET A 117 -1.19 9.03 5.56
C MET A 117 0.30 9.29 5.82
N ALA A 118 1.07 9.64 4.80
CA ALA A 118 2.49 9.93 4.95
C ALA A 118 2.72 11.09 5.92
N ARG A 119 1.96 12.19 5.78
CA ARG A 119 2.07 13.36 6.67
C ARG A 119 1.77 13.04 8.13
N ALA A 120 0.77 12.19 8.38
CA ALA A 120 0.34 11.84 9.73
C ALA A 120 1.28 10.84 10.40
N PHE A 121 1.77 9.85 9.65
CA PHE A 121 2.53 8.73 10.21
C PHE A 121 4.06 8.89 10.09
N ALA A 122 4.59 9.76 9.23
CA ALA A 122 6.04 10.00 9.17
C ALA A 122 6.63 10.42 10.53
N PRO A 123 6.00 11.35 11.32
CA PRO A 123 6.50 11.66 12.65
C PRO A 123 6.41 10.50 13.63
N VAL A 124 5.38 9.63 13.52
CA VAL A 124 5.23 8.43 14.35
C VAL A 124 6.37 7.47 14.07
N LEU A 125 6.62 7.17 12.78
CA LEU A 125 7.73 6.31 12.35
C LEU A 125 9.08 6.86 12.82
N ALA A 126 9.33 8.15 12.63
CA ALA A 126 10.57 8.79 13.10
C ALA A 126 10.76 8.64 14.61
N GLY A 127 9.69 8.83 15.39
CA GLY A 127 9.70 8.67 16.86
C GLY A 127 10.02 7.24 17.30
N ASN A 128 9.69 6.25 16.48
CA ASN A 128 9.93 4.82 16.72
C ASN A 128 11.20 4.27 16.03
N GLY A 129 12.11 5.16 15.58
CA GLY A 129 13.39 4.79 15.02
C GLY A 129 13.42 4.58 13.50
N GLY A 130 12.48 5.19 12.77
CA GLY A 130 12.41 5.21 11.30
C GLY A 130 11.40 4.21 10.73
N GLY A 131 11.55 2.92 10.98
CA GLY A 131 10.61 1.90 10.55
C GLY A 131 10.41 1.81 9.03
N ALA A 132 9.17 1.54 8.58
CA ALA A 132 8.88 1.44 7.15
C ALA A 132 7.51 2.04 6.77
N PHE A 133 7.45 2.60 5.55
CA PHE A 133 6.23 3.06 4.90
C PHE A 133 6.06 2.32 3.56
N VAL A 134 5.08 1.41 3.50
CA VAL A 134 4.79 0.56 2.34
C VAL A 134 3.57 1.11 1.61
N GLN A 135 3.74 1.48 0.33
CA GLN A 135 2.66 1.96 -0.52
C GLN A 135 2.23 0.89 -1.51
N LEU A 136 0.96 0.48 -1.49
CA LEU A 136 0.34 -0.37 -2.52
C LEU A 136 0.02 0.47 -3.76
N ASN A 137 0.94 0.47 -4.71
CA ASN A 137 0.76 0.99 -6.05
C ASN A 137 0.11 -0.07 -6.96
N SER A 138 0.56 -0.27 -8.18
CA SER A 138 0.08 -1.31 -9.11
C SER A 138 1.02 -1.39 -10.32
N VAL A 139 0.97 -2.47 -11.08
CA VAL A 139 1.56 -2.54 -12.43
C VAL A 139 1.01 -1.43 -13.33
N VAL A 140 -0.23 -1.00 -13.13
CA VAL A 140 -0.85 0.08 -13.91
C VAL A 140 -0.27 1.46 -13.58
N SER A 141 0.54 1.58 -12.55
CA SER A 141 1.33 2.80 -12.30
C SER A 141 2.36 3.08 -13.40
N MET A 142 2.73 2.05 -14.18
CA MET A 142 3.76 2.11 -15.22
C MET A 142 3.23 1.87 -16.61
N LYS A 143 2.15 1.06 -16.74
CA LYS A 143 1.52 0.74 -18.02
C LYS A 143 0.01 0.96 -17.92
N ALA A 144 -0.49 1.96 -18.65
CA ALA A 144 -1.93 2.25 -18.67
C ALA A 144 -2.70 1.24 -19.55
N PHE A 145 -3.94 0.97 -19.12
CA PHE A 145 -4.95 0.21 -19.86
C PHE A 145 -6.18 1.08 -20.06
N ALA A 146 -6.70 1.15 -21.29
CA ALA A 146 -7.74 2.09 -21.66
C ALA A 146 -9.03 1.95 -20.81
N ALA A 147 -9.44 0.72 -20.48
CA ALA A 147 -10.63 0.46 -19.68
C ALA A 147 -10.53 0.95 -18.22
N PHE A 148 -9.32 1.24 -17.73
CA PHE A 148 -9.02 1.68 -16.35
C PHE A 148 -8.19 2.96 -16.36
N SER A 149 -8.38 3.83 -17.35
CA SER A 149 -7.49 4.95 -17.60
C SER A 149 -7.35 5.90 -16.42
N THR A 150 -8.44 6.18 -15.72
CA THR A 150 -8.48 7.08 -14.56
C THR A 150 -7.77 6.45 -13.35
N TYR A 151 -8.01 5.16 -13.12
CA TYR A 151 -7.27 4.39 -12.11
C TYR A 151 -5.78 4.34 -12.40
N CYS A 152 -5.39 4.07 -13.64
CA CYS A 152 -3.98 4.10 -14.06
C CYS A 152 -3.32 5.44 -13.77
N ALA A 153 -4.01 6.55 -14.11
CA ALA A 153 -3.53 7.90 -13.84
C ALA A 153 -3.36 8.15 -12.33
N SER A 154 -4.33 7.74 -11.51
CA SER A 154 -4.26 7.90 -10.06
C SER A 154 -3.10 7.11 -9.44
N LYS A 155 -2.86 5.88 -9.92
CA LYS A 155 -1.76 5.01 -9.46
C LYS A 155 -0.39 5.47 -9.98
N ALA A 156 -0.30 6.03 -11.18
CA ALA A 156 0.92 6.66 -11.68
C ALA A 156 1.30 7.89 -10.84
N ALA A 157 0.33 8.74 -10.50
CA ALA A 157 0.53 9.88 -9.61
C ALA A 157 0.96 9.43 -8.20
N ALA A 158 0.32 8.39 -7.65
CA ALA A 158 0.70 7.82 -6.35
C ALA A 158 2.12 7.25 -6.36
N TYR A 159 2.54 6.58 -7.45
CA TYR A 159 3.90 6.08 -7.59
C TYR A 159 4.93 7.21 -7.68
N SER A 160 4.67 8.27 -8.44
CA SER A 160 5.53 9.45 -8.46
C SER A 160 5.70 10.07 -7.07
N MET A 161 4.61 10.17 -6.29
CA MET A 161 4.66 10.64 -4.91
C MET A 161 5.47 9.67 -4.01
N THR A 162 5.35 8.35 -4.23
CA THR A 162 6.09 7.34 -3.46
C THR A 162 7.61 7.46 -3.67
N GLN A 163 8.06 7.79 -4.88
CA GLN A 163 9.47 8.07 -5.16
C GLN A 163 9.97 9.27 -4.33
N SER A 164 9.22 10.38 -4.34
CA SER A 164 9.57 11.57 -3.56
C SER A 164 9.55 11.31 -2.04
N LEU A 165 8.60 10.49 -1.56
CA LEU A 165 8.56 10.08 -0.15
C LEU A 165 9.79 9.25 0.24
N ARG A 166 10.30 8.39 -0.65
CA ARG A 166 11.54 7.64 -0.42
C ARG A 166 12.71 8.58 -0.10
N ASP A 167 12.87 9.63 -0.88
CA ASP A 167 13.99 10.56 -0.69
C ASP A 167 13.84 11.36 0.60
N VAL A 168 12.65 11.90 0.87
CA VAL A 168 12.39 12.71 2.07
C VAL A 168 12.46 11.87 3.36
N LEU A 169 11.87 10.68 3.37
CA LEU A 169 11.78 9.85 4.58
C LEU A 169 13.08 9.08 4.87
N ARG A 170 14.00 8.98 3.90
CA ARG A 170 15.34 8.41 4.10
C ARG A 170 16.12 9.16 5.17
N GLU A 171 15.98 10.48 5.25
CA GLU A 171 16.71 11.33 6.23
C GLU A 171 16.34 10.98 7.68
N GLN A 172 15.11 10.51 7.92
CA GLN A 172 14.67 10.07 9.25
C GLN A 172 14.86 8.55 9.47
N GLY A 173 15.47 7.83 8.53
CA GLY A 173 15.68 6.37 8.60
C GLY A 173 14.44 5.52 8.27
N THR A 174 13.40 6.10 7.65
CA THR A 174 12.21 5.34 7.24
C THR A 174 12.44 4.68 5.88
N HIS A 175 12.32 3.34 5.85
CA HIS A 175 12.36 2.57 4.59
C HIS A 175 11.04 2.70 3.84
N VAL A 176 11.05 3.32 2.67
CA VAL A 176 9.86 3.39 1.79
C VAL A 176 9.89 2.26 0.79
N VAL A 177 8.75 1.57 0.65
CA VAL A 177 8.56 0.44 -0.28
C VAL A 177 7.40 0.73 -1.22
N SER A 178 7.63 0.57 -2.51
CA SER A 178 6.62 0.67 -3.58
C SER A 178 6.25 -0.71 -4.08
N VAL A 179 5.03 -1.15 -3.79
CA VAL A 179 4.54 -2.48 -4.18
C VAL A 179 3.67 -2.35 -5.42
N HIS A 180 3.93 -3.17 -6.42
CA HIS A 180 3.27 -3.10 -7.73
C HIS A 180 2.54 -4.41 -8.08
N PRO A 181 1.40 -4.73 -7.43
CA PRO A 181 0.62 -5.91 -7.81
C PRO A 181 0.03 -5.78 -9.22
N GLY A 182 -0.03 -6.91 -9.92
CA GLY A 182 -0.90 -7.12 -11.07
C GLY A 182 -2.33 -7.48 -10.64
N PRO A 183 -3.05 -8.29 -11.43
CA PRO A 183 -4.36 -8.81 -11.05
C PRO A 183 -4.26 -9.75 -9.85
N ILE A 184 -4.94 -9.39 -8.76
CA ILE A 184 -5.00 -10.17 -7.52
C ILE A 184 -6.44 -10.56 -7.24
N ALA A 185 -6.67 -11.80 -6.79
CA ALA A 185 -7.98 -12.37 -6.47
C ALA A 185 -8.61 -11.63 -5.28
N THR A 186 -9.52 -10.71 -5.60
CA THR A 186 -10.21 -9.82 -4.67
C THR A 186 -11.52 -9.35 -5.28
N ASP A 187 -12.46 -8.88 -4.47
CA ASP A 187 -13.72 -8.28 -4.96
C ASP A 187 -13.47 -7.14 -5.99
N MET A 188 -12.38 -6.38 -5.80
CA MET A 188 -11.99 -5.31 -6.74
C MET A 188 -11.56 -5.91 -8.10
N GLY A 189 -10.76 -6.97 -8.08
CA GLY A 189 -10.35 -7.69 -9.30
C GLY A 189 -11.53 -8.32 -10.02
N ASP A 190 -12.44 -8.94 -9.27
CA ASP A 190 -13.65 -9.55 -9.82
C ASP A 190 -14.58 -8.50 -10.46
N SER A 191 -14.79 -7.37 -9.77
CA SER A 191 -15.58 -6.25 -10.30
C SER A 191 -14.96 -5.62 -11.55
N ALA A 192 -13.64 -5.70 -11.69
CA ALA A 192 -12.90 -5.23 -12.85
C ALA A 192 -12.82 -6.27 -14.00
N GLY A 193 -13.41 -7.46 -13.83
CA GLY A 193 -13.39 -8.54 -14.82
C GLY A 193 -12.02 -9.22 -14.98
N LEU A 194 -11.21 -9.24 -13.94
CA LEU A 194 -9.84 -9.77 -13.95
C LEU A 194 -9.72 -11.16 -13.29
N THR A 195 -10.83 -11.79 -12.91
CA THR A 195 -10.88 -13.06 -12.17
C THR A 195 -10.05 -14.17 -12.81
N ASP A 196 -10.13 -14.31 -14.14
CA ASP A 196 -9.47 -15.41 -14.88
C ASP A 196 -7.94 -15.34 -14.88
N ILE A 197 -7.37 -14.17 -14.60
CA ILE A 197 -5.92 -13.91 -14.60
C ILE A 197 -5.39 -13.50 -13.23
N ALA A 198 -6.25 -13.52 -12.22
CA ALA A 198 -5.90 -13.06 -10.87
C ALA A 198 -5.11 -14.13 -10.11
N GLU A 199 -4.05 -13.70 -9.43
CA GLU A 199 -3.23 -14.54 -8.56
C GLU A 199 -3.61 -14.36 -7.07
N PRO A 200 -3.23 -15.30 -6.17
CA PRO A 200 -3.59 -15.23 -4.76
C PRO A 200 -3.07 -13.99 -4.03
N ALA A 201 -3.90 -13.43 -3.13
CA ALA A 201 -3.55 -12.24 -2.35
C ALA A 201 -2.36 -12.47 -1.38
N SER A 202 -2.10 -13.71 -0.95
CA SER A 202 -0.96 -14.07 -0.10
C SER A 202 0.39 -13.73 -0.73
N LEU A 203 0.51 -13.79 -2.06
CA LEU A 203 1.75 -13.41 -2.77
C LEU A 203 2.18 -11.98 -2.45
N VAL A 204 1.22 -11.07 -2.21
CA VAL A 204 1.53 -9.67 -1.90
C VAL A 204 2.17 -9.55 -0.53
N GLY A 205 1.64 -10.26 0.47
CA GLY A 205 2.20 -10.28 1.81
C GLY A 205 3.61 -10.86 1.86
N ASP A 206 3.81 -12.02 1.24
CA ASP A 206 5.11 -12.69 1.17
C ASP A 206 6.17 -11.81 0.48
N ALA A 207 5.78 -11.15 -0.61
CA ALA A 207 6.68 -10.25 -1.34
C ALA A 207 7.03 -8.99 -0.53
N ILE A 208 6.08 -8.41 0.23
CA ILE A 208 6.34 -7.28 1.13
C ILE A 208 7.33 -7.68 2.22
N ILE A 209 7.13 -8.83 2.88
CA ILE A 209 8.06 -9.35 3.89
C ILE A 209 9.48 -9.49 3.32
N ALA A 210 9.61 -10.07 2.13
CA ALA A 210 10.90 -10.21 1.45
C ALA A 210 11.52 -8.85 1.09
N GLY A 211 10.71 -7.89 0.61
CA GLY A 211 11.14 -6.54 0.28
C GLY A 211 11.64 -5.76 1.50
N LEU A 212 10.92 -5.84 2.62
CA LEU A 212 11.33 -5.24 3.89
C LEU A 212 12.65 -5.84 4.40
N ALA A 213 12.84 -7.15 4.26
CA ALA A 213 14.06 -7.83 4.68
C ALA A 213 15.28 -7.50 3.82
N SER A 214 15.08 -7.25 2.52
CA SER A 214 16.16 -6.95 1.56
C SER A 214 16.49 -5.46 1.43
N GLY A 215 15.66 -4.57 1.97
CA GLY A 215 15.79 -3.12 1.76
C GLY A 215 15.35 -2.66 0.38
N ALA A 216 14.56 -3.46 -0.36
CA ALA A 216 14.13 -3.14 -1.71
C ALA A 216 13.13 -1.97 -1.73
N PHE A 217 13.30 -1.06 -2.70
CA PHE A 217 12.30 -0.02 -2.95
C PHE A 217 11.12 -0.58 -3.76
N HIS A 218 11.37 -1.31 -4.84
CA HIS A 218 10.33 -1.91 -5.66
C HIS A 218 10.05 -3.36 -5.26
N VAL A 219 8.76 -3.71 -5.14
CA VAL A 219 8.29 -5.07 -4.84
C VAL A 219 7.28 -5.50 -5.90
N TRP A 220 7.54 -6.67 -6.53
CA TRP A 220 6.80 -7.24 -7.64
C TRP A 220 6.22 -8.61 -7.25
N PRO A 221 4.98 -8.67 -6.69
CA PRO A 221 4.51 -9.87 -5.99
C PRO A 221 4.11 -11.03 -6.90
N ASP A 222 3.45 -10.77 -8.02
CA ASP A 222 2.84 -11.76 -8.90
C ASP A 222 3.59 -11.91 -10.23
N SER A 223 3.15 -12.82 -11.09
CA SER A 223 3.81 -13.13 -12.34
C SER A 223 3.85 -11.96 -13.32
N MET A 224 2.72 -11.24 -13.47
CA MET A 224 2.66 -10.04 -14.32
C MET A 224 3.56 -8.94 -13.76
N ALA A 225 3.51 -8.74 -12.46
CA ALA A 225 4.36 -7.77 -11.78
C ALA A 225 5.84 -8.06 -12.01
N ARG A 226 6.29 -9.30 -11.81
CA ARG A 226 7.68 -9.71 -12.05
C ARG A 226 8.13 -9.51 -13.49
N GLN A 227 7.25 -9.79 -14.47
CA GLN A 227 7.55 -9.54 -15.88
C GLN A 227 7.75 -8.05 -16.17
N LEU A 228 6.88 -7.19 -15.65
CA LEU A 228 7.02 -5.74 -15.77
C LEU A 228 8.27 -5.23 -15.06
N GLY A 229 8.49 -5.69 -13.83
CA GLY A 229 9.65 -5.34 -13.02
C GLY A 229 10.96 -5.66 -13.73
N GLY A 230 11.07 -6.82 -14.34
CA GLY A 230 12.24 -7.21 -15.13
C GLY A 230 12.49 -6.28 -16.35
N ALA A 231 11.42 -5.86 -17.03
CA ALA A 231 11.52 -4.90 -18.14
C ALA A 231 11.86 -3.47 -17.66
N TYR A 232 11.46 -3.11 -16.45
CA TYR A 232 11.67 -1.79 -15.85
C TYR A 232 12.99 -1.65 -15.10
N GLN A 233 13.66 -2.78 -14.80
CA GLN A 233 14.80 -2.84 -13.87
C GLN A 233 15.91 -1.82 -14.19
N SER A 234 16.34 -1.75 -15.44
CA SER A 234 17.42 -0.83 -15.83
C SER A 234 17.05 0.64 -15.58
N PHE A 235 15.80 1.03 -15.83
CA PHE A 235 15.33 2.38 -15.56
C PHE A 235 15.19 2.62 -14.05
N ALA A 236 14.69 1.64 -13.31
CA ALA A 236 14.59 1.73 -11.85
C ALA A 236 15.95 1.98 -11.21
N GLU A 237 16.94 1.15 -11.52
CA GLU A 237 18.29 1.23 -10.94
C GLU A 237 19.05 2.49 -11.33
N ASN A 238 18.99 2.91 -12.61
CA ASN A 238 19.83 3.99 -13.14
C ASN A 238 19.16 5.37 -13.12
N VAL A 239 17.85 5.46 -12.87
CA VAL A 239 17.10 6.72 -12.90
C VAL A 239 16.31 6.93 -11.60
N VAL A 240 15.43 5.99 -11.24
CA VAL A 240 14.50 6.18 -10.11
C VAL A 240 15.22 6.06 -8.77
N GLU A 241 16.13 5.10 -8.64
CA GLU A 241 16.84 4.81 -7.39
C GLU A 241 18.25 5.45 -7.33
N ALA A 242 18.71 5.97 -8.48
CA ALA A 242 19.97 6.69 -8.53
C ALA A 242 19.91 8.01 -7.74
N ASP A 243 21.02 8.37 -7.11
CA ASP A 243 21.17 9.69 -6.50
C ASP A 243 21.46 10.73 -7.60
N MET A 244 20.47 11.54 -7.92
CA MET A 244 20.58 12.59 -8.94
C MET A 244 20.98 13.96 -8.34
N SER A 245 21.27 14.04 -7.05
CA SER A 245 21.61 15.30 -6.38
C SER A 245 22.99 15.84 -6.78
N GLU A 246 23.84 15.01 -7.40
CA GLU A 246 25.18 15.37 -7.85
C GLU A 246 25.28 15.55 -9.39
N ALA A 247 24.16 15.51 -10.13
CA ALA A 247 24.13 15.59 -11.59
C ALA A 247 23.97 17.03 -12.12
#